data_df972ea8f09d00deb601dfb75945a6f4
#
_entry.id   df972ea8f09d00deb601dfb75945a6f4
#
_cell.length_a   1.000
_cell.length_b   1.000
_cell.length_c   1.000
_cell.angle_alpha   90.00
_cell.angle_beta   90.00
_cell.angle_gamma   90.00
#
_symmetry.space_group_name_H-M   'P 1'
#
loop_
_entity.id
_entity.type
_entity.pdbx_description
1 polymer ?
#
loop_
_entity_poly.entity_id
_entity_poly.type
_entity_poly.pdbx_seq_one_letter_code
_entity_poly.pdbx_strand_id
1 'polypeptide(L)'
;MRPSVDSSVSTKYSRQDQLFDTVTKSTITGNSNIYFIQEVEGEQYEVIFGDGVFGKELQDGNIVEMTYIVTNGSDGNGVNSFTFSGSVSYVRNSVEIFVTNGISLITTPLPSSGGESIESVDSIRKFAPQIYTTQNRALSLSLIHI
;
A
#
# COMPACT_ATOMS: atom_id res chain seq x y z
N MET A 1 9.48 1.31 -11.12
CA MET A 1 10.72 2.07 -11.42
C MET A 1 11.13 1.84 -12.88
N ARG A 2 11.59 2.86 -13.58
CA ARG A 2 12.11 2.80 -14.95
C ARG A 2 13.57 3.21 -14.95
N PRO A 3 14.43 2.59 -15.78
CA PRO A 3 15.87 2.93 -15.86
C PRO A 3 16.14 4.37 -16.33
N SER A 4 15.27 4.90 -17.21
CA SER A 4 15.36 6.27 -17.72
C SER A 4 14.00 6.77 -18.19
N VAL A 5 13.89 8.05 -18.55
CA VAL A 5 12.67 8.68 -19.09
C VAL A 5 12.19 7.95 -20.35
N ASP A 6 13.13 7.55 -21.22
CA ASP A 6 12.81 6.95 -22.51
C ASP A 6 12.58 5.43 -22.45
N SER A 7 12.76 4.83 -21.26
CA SER A 7 12.56 3.38 -21.09
C SER A 7 11.09 3.03 -20.94
N SER A 8 10.59 2.12 -21.77
CA SER A 8 9.30 1.49 -21.64
C SER A 8 9.30 0.32 -20.64
N VAL A 9 10.47 -0.12 -20.21
CA VAL A 9 10.61 -1.23 -19.24
C VAL A 9 10.42 -0.70 -17.84
N SER A 10 9.43 -1.24 -17.14
CA SER A 10 9.15 -0.91 -15.74
C SER A 10 9.43 -2.12 -14.84
N THR A 11 10.20 -1.90 -13.79
CA THR A 11 10.45 -2.91 -12.75
C THR A 11 9.63 -2.58 -11.52
N LYS A 12 8.87 -3.55 -11.04
CA LYS A 12 8.06 -3.42 -9.82
C LYS A 12 8.95 -3.69 -8.60
N TYR A 13 8.80 -2.83 -7.60
CA TYR A 13 9.42 -3.01 -6.29
C TYR A 13 8.36 -3.40 -5.29
N SER A 14 8.69 -4.27 -4.34
CA SER A 14 7.80 -4.70 -3.27
C SER A 14 8.22 -4.09 -1.94
N ARG A 15 7.22 -3.71 -1.13
CA ARG A 15 7.45 -3.27 0.24
C ARG A 15 7.92 -4.45 1.08
N GLN A 16 8.91 -4.21 1.91
CA GLN A 16 9.39 -5.13 2.93
C GLN A 16 9.38 -4.44 4.30
N ASP A 17 8.98 -5.16 5.31
CA ASP A 17 8.98 -4.69 6.69
C ASP A 17 10.13 -5.34 7.50
N GLN A 18 10.77 -6.35 6.93
CA GLN A 18 11.85 -7.11 7.57
C GLN A 18 12.94 -7.46 6.53
N LEU A 19 14.15 -7.68 7.00
CA LEU A 19 15.29 -8.12 6.17
C LEU A 19 15.15 -9.56 5.62
N PHE A 20 14.17 -10.28 6.09
CA PHE A 20 13.82 -11.61 5.61
C PHE A 20 12.44 -11.58 4.99
N ASP A 21 12.31 -12.01 3.75
CA ASP A 21 11.01 -12.13 3.10
C ASP A 21 10.26 -13.33 3.68
N THR A 22 9.25 -13.04 4.48
CA THR A 22 8.43 -14.06 5.15
C THR A 22 7.50 -14.80 4.17
N VAL A 23 7.20 -14.22 3.02
CA VAL A 23 6.31 -14.80 2.01
C VAL A 23 7.08 -15.82 1.17
N THR A 24 8.23 -15.42 0.63
CA THR A 24 9.05 -16.30 -0.20
C THR A 24 10.01 -17.15 0.62
N LYS A 25 10.16 -16.87 1.94
CA LYS A 25 11.15 -17.49 2.83
C LYS A 25 12.58 -17.35 2.31
N SER A 26 12.85 -16.31 1.56
CA SER A 26 14.15 -16.03 0.97
C SER A 26 14.83 -14.88 1.69
N THR A 27 16.14 -14.94 1.72
CA THR A 27 16.97 -13.84 2.21
C THR A 27 17.02 -12.73 1.16
N ILE A 28 16.87 -11.49 1.60
CA ILE A 28 17.04 -10.32 0.74
C ILE A 28 18.50 -10.25 0.31
N THR A 29 18.70 -10.06 -0.97
CA THR A 29 20.02 -9.91 -1.60
C THR A 29 20.14 -8.54 -2.26
N GLY A 30 21.36 -8.14 -2.66
CA GLY A 30 21.60 -6.88 -3.37
C GLY A 30 20.88 -6.74 -4.73
N ASN A 31 20.29 -7.81 -5.26
CA ASN A 31 19.48 -7.78 -6.49
C ASN A 31 17.97 -7.75 -6.25
N SER A 32 17.53 -7.81 -5.00
CA SER A 32 16.10 -7.83 -4.66
C SER A 32 15.45 -6.47 -4.90
N ASN A 33 14.40 -6.42 -5.70
CA ASN A 33 13.66 -5.19 -5.99
C ASN A 33 12.69 -4.88 -4.85
N ILE A 34 13.20 -4.29 -3.79
CA ILE A 34 12.47 -4.00 -2.56
C ILE A 34 12.65 -2.55 -2.12
N TYR A 35 11.73 -2.09 -1.29
CA TYR A 35 11.82 -0.83 -0.58
C TYR A 35 11.24 -0.96 0.82
N PHE A 36 11.68 -0.10 1.71
CA PHE A 36 11.16 0.04 3.06
C PHE A 36 10.43 1.36 3.18
N ILE A 37 9.44 1.40 4.07
CA ILE A 37 8.75 2.65 4.44
C ILE A 37 8.91 2.81 5.94
N GLN A 38 9.35 3.99 6.34
CA GLN A 38 9.33 4.41 7.73
C GLN A 38 8.60 5.73 7.88
N GLU A 39 7.92 5.88 8.99
CA GLU A 39 7.32 7.14 9.38
C GLU A 39 8.39 8.02 10.05
N VAL A 40 8.44 9.28 9.62
CA VAL A 40 9.33 10.29 10.19
C VAL A 40 8.52 11.41 10.81
N GLU A 41 9.18 12.31 11.49
CA GLU A 41 8.54 13.43 12.18
C GLU A 41 7.65 14.25 11.22
N GLY A 42 6.49 14.69 11.69
CA GLY A 42 5.55 15.50 10.92
C GLY A 42 4.59 14.70 10.04
N GLU A 43 4.26 13.47 10.42
CA GLU A 43 3.32 12.59 9.68
C GLU A 43 3.76 12.34 8.22
N GLN A 44 5.06 12.35 7.98
CA GLN A 44 5.63 12.07 6.67
C GLN A 44 6.15 10.64 6.60
N TYR A 45 6.21 10.12 5.38
CA TYR A 45 6.77 8.81 5.10
C TYR A 45 8.04 8.94 4.29
N GLU A 46 9.08 8.28 4.76
CA GLU A 46 10.33 8.12 4.01
C GLU A 46 10.34 6.77 3.32
N VAL A 47 10.70 6.77 2.03
CA VAL A 47 10.84 5.54 1.24
C VAL A 47 12.32 5.29 1.03
N ILE A 48 12.80 4.18 1.57
CA ILE A 48 14.21 3.77 1.55
C ILE A 48 14.37 2.61 0.57
N PHE A 49 15.24 2.78 -0.38
CA PHE A 49 15.62 1.72 -1.32
C PHE A 49 16.89 1.00 -0.83
N GLY A 50 17.18 -0.13 -1.46
CA GLY A 50 18.37 -0.89 -1.14
C GLY A 50 19.69 -0.15 -1.45
N ASP A 51 20.77 -0.60 -0.83
CA ASP A 51 22.13 -0.09 -0.93
C ASP A 51 23.04 -0.98 -1.79
N GLY A 52 22.47 -1.97 -2.50
CA GLY A 52 23.21 -2.96 -3.28
C GLY A 52 23.67 -4.19 -2.48
N VAL A 53 23.53 -4.15 -1.15
CA VAL A 53 23.74 -5.31 -0.24
C VAL A 53 22.40 -5.85 0.21
N PHE A 54 21.54 -4.98 0.75
CA PHE A 54 20.17 -5.28 1.17
C PHE A 54 19.17 -4.58 0.24
N GLY A 55 18.86 -5.23 -0.87
CA GLY A 55 18.01 -4.68 -1.91
C GLY A 55 18.79 -3.96 -3.00
N LYS A 56 18.16 -3.84 -4.15
CA LYS A 56 18.76 -3.22 -5.31
C LYS A 56 18.88 -1.72 -5.14
N GLU A 57 20.11 -1.22 -5.32
CA GLU A 57 20.43 0.20 -5.31
C GLU A 57 19.79 0.91 -6.51
N LEU A 58 19.34 2.14 -6.30
CA LEU A 58 18.92 3.04 -7.36
C LEU A 58 20.15 3.68 -8.01
N GLN A 59 20.10 3.80 -9.32
CA GLN A 59 21.13 4.48 -10.08
C GLN A 59 20.68 5.88 -10.49
N ASP A 60 21.63 6.75 -10.74
CA ASP A 60 21.35 8.08 -11.27
C ASP A 60 20.54 8.00 -12.58
N GLY A 61 19.56 8.89 -12.72
CA GLY A 61 18.63 8.90 -13.84
C GLY A 61 17.47 7.90 -13.76
N ASN A 62 17.39 7.07 -12.72
CA ASN A 62 16.23 6.20 -12.53
C ASN A 62 14.96 7.01 -12.21
N ILE A 63 13.86 6.64 -12.85
CA ILE A 63 12.54 7.23 -12.60
C ILE A 63 11.77 6.34 -11.61
N VAL A 64 11.43 6.91 -10.47
CA VAL A 64 10.60 6.26 -9.45
C VAL A 64 9.18 6.76 -9.58
N GLU A 65 8.25 5.85 -9.83
CA GLU A 65 6.82 6.12 -9.85
C GLU A 65 6.20 5.46 -8.63
N MET A 66 5.57 6.26 -7.78
CA MET A 66 4.89 5.80 -6.57
C MET A 66 3.40 6.02 -6.69
N THR A 67 2.63 4.97 -6.43
CA THR A 67 1.16 5.04 -6.36
C THR A 67 0.75 4.81 -4.92
N TYR A 68 0.00 5.74 -4.35
CA TYR A 68 -0.50 5.66 -2.99
C TYR A 68 -1.95 6.10 -2.92
N ILE A 69 -2.63 5.69 -1.86
CA ILE A 69 -4.02 6.04 -1.61
C ILE A 69 -4.05 7.11 -0.52
N VAL A 70 -4.75 8.19 -0.79
CA VAL A 70 -5.08 9.22 0.20
C VAL A 70 -6.50 8.96 0.67
N THR A 71 -6.70 8.88 1.97
CA THR A 71 -8.02 8.66 2.59
C THR A 71 -8.39 9.82 3.50
N ASN A 72 -9.66 10.08 3.63
CA ASN A 72 -10.20 11.10 4.53
C ASN A 72 -10.49 10.53 5.94
N GLY A 73 -9.89 9.40 6.29
CA GLY A 73 -10.09 8.76 7.60
C GLY A 73 -11.56 8.45 7.87
N SER A 74 -12.06 8.91 9.01
CA SER A 74 -13.45 8.69 9.43
C SER A 74 -14.51 9.44 8.60
N ASP A 75 -14.12 10.48 7.87
CA ASP A 75 -15.06 11.31 7.09
C ASP A 75 -15.70 10.55 5.92
N GLY A 76 -15.08 9.47 5.50
CA GLY A 76 -15.64 8.56 4.50
C GLY A 76 -16.70 7.60 5.00
N ASN A 77 -16.99 7.58 6.31
CA ASN A 77 -18.01 6.70 6.88
C ASN A 77 -19.43 7.23 6.64
N GLY A 78 -20.39 6.32 6.53
CA GLY A 78 -21.80 6.66 6.37
C GLY A 78 -22.25 6.94 4.94
N VAL A 79 -21.36 6.84 3.95
CA VAL A 79 -21.71 7.06 2.54
C VAL A 79 -22.42 5.83 1.98
N ASN A 80 -23.61 6.01 1.44
CA ASN A 80 -24.40 4.96 0.79
C ASN A 80 -24.84 5.31 -0.64
N SER A 81 -24.51 6.51 -1.11
CA SER A 81 -24.87 7.01 -2.44
C SER A 81 -23.62 7.48 -3.16
N PHE A 82 -23.49 7.08 -4.43
CA PHE A 82 -22.33 7.38 -5.25
C PHE A 82 -22.79 7.94 -6.59
N THR A 83 -22.02 8.86 -7.14
CA THR A 83 -22.17 9.36 -8.50
C THR A 83 -20.91 9.06 -9.29
N PHE A 84 -21.08 8.63 -10.52
CA PHE A 84 -19.95 8.43 -11.42
C PHE A 84 -19.66 9.74 -12.15
N SER A 85 -18.46 10.29 -11.98
CA SER A 85 -18.02 11.55 -12.60
C SER A 85 -16.83 11.41 -13.55
N GLY A 86 -16.48 10.17 -13.90
CA GLY A 86 -15.35 9.87 -14.78
C GLY A 86 -15.74 9.46 -16.19
N SER A 87 -14.78 8.98 -16.95
CA SER A 87 -14.97 8.28 -18.22
C SER A 87 -14.45 6.86 -18.12
N VAL A 88 -15.16 5.93 -18.73
CA VAL A 88 -14.71 4.55 -18.89
C VAL A 88 -14.45 4.32 -20.37
N SER A 89 -13.29 3.77 -20.70
CA SER A 89 -12.98 3.35 -22.06
C SER A 89 -12.45 1.92 -22.07
N TYR A 90 -12.58 1.28 -23.22
CA TYR A 90 -11.96 -0.02 -23.49
C TYR A 90 -11.35 -0.01 -24.89
N VAL A 91 -10.32 -0.81 -25.08
CA VAL A 91 -9.64 -0.93 -26.38
C VAL A 91 -10.20 -2.13 -27.13
N ARG A 92 -10.71 -1.88 -28.36
CA ARG A 92 -11.14 -2.92 -29.28
C ARG A 92 -10.51 -2.69 -30.66
N ASN A 93 -9.84 -3.70 -31.20
CA ASN A 93 -9.13 -3.59 -32.49
C ASN A 93 -8.16 -2.39 -32.55
N SER A 94 -7.41 -2.16 -31.49
CA SER A 94 -6.47 -1.03 -31.33
C SER A 94 -7.12 0.36 -31.36
N VAL A 95 -8.44 0.43 -31.21
CA VAL A 95 -9.20 1.70 -31.12
C VAL A 95 -9.74 1.83 -29.70
N GLU A 96 -9.52 2.99 -29.06
CA GLU A 96 -10.12 3.31 -27.78
C GLU A 96 -11.57 3.74 -27.96
N ILE A 97 -12.48 3.07 -27.28
CA ILE A 97 -13.93 3.30 -27.32
C ILE A 97 -14.38 3.79 -25.95
N PHE A 98 -14.96 4.96 -25.89
CA PHE A 98 -15.53 5.51 -24.66
C PHE A 98 -16.95 4.98 -24.43
N VAL A 99 -17.20 4.55 -23.19
CA VAL A 99 -18.53 4.11 -22.76
C VAL A 99 -19.31 5.35 -22.32
N THR A 100 -20.33 5.69 -23.08
CA THR A 100 -21.19 6.87 -22.83
C THR A 100 -22.54 6.50 -22.22
N ASN A 101 -22.95 5.22 -22.33
CA ASN A 101 -24.25 4.74 -21.86
C ASN A 101 -24.11 3.41 -21.15
N GLY A 102 -25.08 3.06 -20.32
CA GLY A 102 -25.13 1.76 -19.64
C GLY A 102 -24.28 1.67 -18.37
N ILE A 103 -23.74 2.79 -17.88
CA ILE A 103 -23.08 2.83 -16.57
C ILE A 103 -24.14 3.06 -15.51
N SER A 104 -24.34 2.08 -14.64
CA SER A 104 -25.19 2.21 -13.48
C SER A 104 -24.36 1.98 -12.20
N LEU A 105 -24.62 2.78 -11.19
CA LEU A 105 -24.06 2.60 -9.87
C LEU A 105 -25.03 1.81 -9.02
N ILE A 106 -24.51 0.76 -8.38
CA ILE A 106 -25.27 -0.02 -7.44
C ILE A 106 -25.07 0.63 -6.07
N THR A 107 -26.14 1.18 -5.50
CA THR A 107 -26.13 1.63 -4.10
C THR A 107 -26.22 0.41 -3.19
N THR A 108 -25.34 0.32 -2.22
CA THR A 108 -25.40 -0.74 -1.22
C THR A 108 -26.33 -0.33 -0.08
N PRO A 109 -27.14 -1.24 0.48
CA PRO A 109 -28.01 -0.93 1.61
C PRO A 109 -27.22 -0.60 2.89
N LEU A 110 -25.97 -1.06 2.97
CA LEU A 110 -25.06 -0.76 4.09
C LEU A 110 -24.18 0.43 3.74
N PRO A 111 -24.13 1.45 4.60
CA PRO A 111 -23.22 2.56 4.41
C PRO A 111 -21.76 2.13 4.54
N SER A 112 -20.86 2.91 3.98
CA SER A 112 -19.41 2.72 4.15
C SER A 112 -19.03 2.80 5.63
N SER A 113 -18.11 1.97 6.06
CA SER A 113 -17.62 1.92 7.44
C SER A 113 -16.15 1.46 7.47
N GLY A 114 -15.49 1.64 8.61
CA GLY A 114 -14.11 1.20 8.80
C GLY A 114 -13.07 2.29 8.52
N GLY A 115 -13.50 3.50 8.21
CA GLY A 115 -12.60 4.66 8.23
C GLY A 115 -12.35 5.08 9.68
N GLU A 116 -11.08 5.28 10.04
CA GLU A 116 -10.64 5.73 11.35
C GLU A 116 -9.71 6.92 11.21
N SER A 117 -9.66 7.75 12.23
CA SER A 117 -8.67 8.81 12.35
C SER A 117 -7.30 8.22 12.66
N ILE A 118 -6.24 9.00 12.42
CA ILE A 118 -4.88 8.60 12.78
C ILE A 118 -4.82 8.22 14.25
N GLU A 119 -4.18 7.12 14.55
CA GLU A 119 -4.04 6.61 15.91
C GLU A 119 -3.29 7.62 16.78
N SER A 120 -3.81 7.87 17.99
CA SER A 120 -3.17 8.81 18.92
C SER A 120 -1.86 8.25 19.48
N VAL A 121 -0.91 9.13 19.80
CA VAL A 121 0.38 8.75 20.40
C VAL A 121 0.19 7.95 21.71
N ASP A 122 -0.82 8.26 22.50
CA ASP A 122 -1.11 7.54 23.75
C ASP A 122 -1.63 6.13 23.48
N SER A 123 -2.42 5.94 22.42
CA SER A 123 -2.83 4.61 21.96
C SER A 123 -1.62 3.78 21.50
N ILE A 124 -0.76 4.38 20.68
CA ILE A 124 0.47 3.74 20.20
C ILE A 124 1.36 3.32 21.38
N ARG A 125 1.60 4.22 22.35
CA ARG A 125 2.38 3.90 23.55
C ARG A 125 1.82 2.74 24.34
N LYS A 126 0.51 2.62 24.41
CA LYS A 126 -0.18 1.55 25.13
C LYS A 126 -0.10 0.22 24.40
N PHE A 127 -0.29 0.21 23.09
CA PHE A 127 -0.45 -1.03 22.31
C PHE A 127 0.84 -1.52 21.66
N ALA A 128 1.80 -0.63 21.32
CA ALA A 128 3.06 -1.04 20.69
C ALA A 128 3.84 -2.10 21.48
N PRO A 129 3.97 -2.03 22.82
CA PRO A 129 4.62 -3.08 23.58
C PRO A 129 3.90 -4.44 23.50
N GLN A 130 2.56 -4.42 23.39
CA GLN A 130 1.76 -5.64 23.28
C GLN A 130 1.98 -6.31 21.93
N ILE A 131 1.98 -5.52 20.83
CA ILE A 131 2.23 -6.00 19.48
C ILE A 131 3.65 -6.60 19.39
N TYR A 132 4.63 -5.91 19.97
CA TYR A 132 6.02 -6.39 20.00
C TYR A 132 6.15 -7.73 20.74
N THR A 133 5.50 -7.90 21.89
CA THR A 133 5.55 -9.13 22.67
C THR A 133 4.81 -10.30 21.98
N THR A 134 3.77 -10.02 21.20
CA THR A 134 3.02 -11.06 20.47
C THR A 134 3.75 -11.54 19.21
N GLN A 135 4.73 -10.81 18.71
CA GLN A 135 5.47 -11.15 17.47
C GLN A 135 4.55 -11.55 16.32
N ASN A 136 3.46 -10.81 16.12
CA ASN A 136 2.40 -11.09 15.13
C ASN A 136 1.68 -12.45 15.33
N ARG A 137 1.74 -13.02 16.52
CA ARG A 137 0.93 -14.20 16.85
C ARG A 137 -0.42 -13.75 17.39
N ALA A 138 -1.48 -14.38 16.91
CA ALA A 138 -2.80 -14.23 17.50
C ALA A 138 -2.84 -14.93 18.86
N LEU A 139 -2.67 -14.18 19.93
CA LEU A 139 -2.88 -14.67 21.29
C LEU A 139 -4.34 -14.44 21.67
N SER A 140 -5.18 -15.43 21.47
CA SER A 140 -6.52 -15.42 22.07
C SER A 140 -6.48 -16.11 23.45
N LEU A 141 -7.27 -15.61 24.39
CA LEU A 141 -7.46 -16.22 25.71
C LEU A 141 -7.89 -17.69 25.62
N SER A 142 -8.52 -18.11 24.53
CA SER A 142 -8.93 -19.49 24.28
C SER A 142 -7.75 -20.44 23.97
N LEU A 143 -6.59 -19.92 23.59
CA LEU A 143 -5.37 -20.72 23.36
C LEU A 143 -4.56 -20.97 24.64
N ILE A 144 -4.93 -20.32 25.75
CA ILE A 144 -4.27 -20.51 27.06
C ILE A 144 -4.89 -21.66 27.85
N HIS A 145 -6.03 -22.18 27.40
CA HIS A 145 -6.80 -23.24 28.08
C HIS A 145 -6.74 -24.62 27.39
N ILE A 146 -5.67 -24.90 26.66
CA ILE A 146 -5.42 -26.25 26.15
C ILE A 146 -4.33 -26.91 26.98
#